data_9bbe797aef96558a340a825076b4226a
#
_entry.id   9bbe797aef96558a340a825076b4226a
#
_cell.length_a   1.000
_cell.length_b   1.000
_cell.length_c   1.000
_cell.angle_alpha   90.00
_cell.angle_beta   90.00
_cell.angle_gamma   90.00
#
_symmetry.space_group_name_H-M   'P 1'
#
loop_
_entity.id
_entity.type
_entity.pdbx_description
1 polymer ?
#
loop_
_entity_poly.entity_id
_entity_poly.type
_entity_poly.pdbx_seq_one_letter_code
_entity_poly.pdbx_strand_id
1 'polypeptide(L)'
;LTRRVIELFPEKDFFEFSIGGMRTFAKLTDELLAIAVPGLKGIVTKETKPFNEGEEKMVFKAQYLEKWDQATEEINKYWEKLSIEDFNETFNLFGQYEFPVIQNILYFIDNEVHHRGQGYVYLRALNIEPPFFWER
;
A
#
# COMPACT_ATOMS: atom_id res chain seq x y z
N LEU A 1 4.33 -9.32 4.05
CA LEU A 1 5.71 -8.81 4.13
C LEU A 1 5.76 -7.33 4.52
N THR A 2 5.01 -6.45 3.87
CA THR A 2 5.05 -5.01 4.13
C THR A 2 4.70 -4.67 5.57
N ARG A 3 3.68 -5.33 6.16
CA ARG A 3 3.35 -5.23 7.58
C ARG A 3 4.57 -5.51 8.49
N ARG A 4 5.30 -6.59 8.19
CA ARG A 4 6.52 -6.97 8.94
C ARG A 4 7.63 -5.92 8.80
N VAL A 5 7.73 -5.29 7.63
CA VAL A 5 8.67 -4.18 7.42
C VAL A 5 8.28 -2.99 8.29
N ILE A 6 7.00 -2.59 8.31
CA ILE A 6 6.51 -1.52 9.21
C ILE A 6 6.86 -1.83 10.66
N GLU A 7 6.61 -3.05 11.11
CA GLU A 7 6.84 -3.49 12.49
C GLU A 7 8.30 -3.38 12.93
N LEU A 8 9.24 -3.70 12.02
CA LEU A 8 10.67 -3.67 12.30
C LEU A 8 11.27 -2.27 12.45
N PHE A 9 10.66 -1.25 11.88
CA PHE A 9 11.16 0.11 12.05
C PHE A 9 11.10 0.54 13.53
N PRO A 10 12.18 1.16 14.06
CA PRO A 10 12.07 1.94 15.29
C PRO A 10 11.03 3.05 15.12
N GLU A 11 10.27 3.36 16.18
CA GLU A 11 9.18 4.35 16.14
C GLU A 11 9.62 5.68 15.50
N LYS A 12 10.72 6.23 15.99
CA LYS A 12 11.27 7.50 15.49
C LYS A 12 11.66 7.41 14.01
N ASP A 13 12.38 6.37 13.63
CA ASP A 13 12.93 6.23 12.27
C ASP A 13 11.85 5.96 11.24
N PHE A 14 10.73 5.36 11.63
CA PHE A 14 9.57 5.19 10.78
C PHE A 14 9.05 6.54 10.25
N PHE A 15 9.06 7.59 11.07
CA PHE A 15 8.55 8.91 10.74
C PHE A 15 9.62 9.89 10.25
N GLU A 16 10.88 9.71 10.61
CA GLU A 16 11.91 10.73 10.38
C GLU A 16 13.03 10.27 9.43
N PHE A 17 13.32 8.96 9.36
CA PHE A 17 14.43 8.47 8.56
C PHE A 17 14.11 8.48 7.07
N SER A 18 15.07 9.00 6.28
CA SER A 18 15.03 8.95 4.81
C SER A 18 16.44 8.96 4.23
N ILE A 19 16.58 8.56 2.98
CA ILE A 19 17.85 8.54 2.25
C ILE A 19 17.69 9.34 0.96
N GLY A 20 18.65 10.22 0.68
CA GLY A 20 18.75 10.90 -0.61
C GLY A 20 17.54 11.75 -0.99
N GLY A 21 16.84 12.33 -0.02
CA GLY A 21 15.67 13.17 -0.25
C GLY A 21 14.38 12.39 -0.55
N MET A 22 14.39 11.06 -0.41
CA MET A 22 13.16 10.26 -0.51
C MET A 22 12.22 10.52 0.67
N ARG A 23 10.96 10.13 0.55
CA ARG A 23 9.97 10.20 1.64
C ARG A 23 10.32 9.24 2.77
N THR A 24 9.89 9.54 3.99
CA THR A 24 9.98 8.60 5.13
C THR A 24 9.12 7.37 4.89
N PHE A 25 9.40 6.26 5.58
CA PHE A 25 8.61 5.03 5.36
C PHE A 25 7.16 5.19 5.81
N ALA A 26 6.88 6.01 6.81
CA ALA A 26 5.51 6.40 7.17
C ALA A 26 4.75 7.00 5.97
N LYS A 27 5.35 7.97 5.27
CA LYS A 27 4.73 8.58 4.08
C LYS A 27 4.58 7.62 2.89
N LEU A 28 5.50 6.68 2.72
CA LEU A 28 5.35 5.63 1.71
C LEU A 28 4.20 4.68 2.08
N THR A 29 4.03 4.40 3.37
CA THR A 29 2.91 3.59 3.87
C THR A 29 1.57 4.30 3.74
N ASP A 30 1.52 5.64 3.93
CA ASP A 30 0.31 6.44 3.68
C ASP A 30 -0.18 6.23 2.24
N GLU A 31 0.72 6.33 1.26
CA GLU A 31 0.40 6.08 -0.15
C GLU A 31 -0.13 4.66 -0.38
N LEU A 32 0.54 3.65 0.17
CA LEU A 32 0.11 2.25 0.02
C LEU A 32 -1.32 2.03 0.55
N LEU A 33 -1.64 2.59 1.70
CA LEU A 33 -2.98 2.52 2.30
C LEU A 33 -4.02 3.29 1.48
N ALA A 34 -3.61 4.36 0.79
CA ALA A 34 -4.49 5.18 -0.03
C ALA A 34 -4.79 4.58 -1.42
N ILE A 35 -4.06 3.56 -1.87
CA ILE A 35 -4.18 3.01 -3.23
C ILE A 35 -5.01 1.73 -3.27
N ALA A 36 -4.57 0.68 -2.57
CA ALA A 36 -5.09 -0.67 -2.80
C ALA A 36 -6.57 -0.81 -2.38
N VAL A 37 -6.93 -0.39 -1.17
CA VAL A 37 -8.31 -0.51 -0.66
C VAL A 37 -9.26 0.40 -1.42
N PRO A 38 -9.01 1.73 -1.54
CA PRO A 38 -9.90 2.60 -2.30
C PRO A 38 -10.02 2.21 -3.77
N GLY A 39 -8.90 1.79 -4.38
CA GLY A 39 -8.88 1.35 -5.78
C GLY A 39 -9.73 0.09 -5.99
N LEU A 40 -9.54 -0.94 -5.18
CA LEU A 40 -10.29 -2.18 -5.28
C LEU A 40 -11.78 -1.98 -4.95
N LYS A 41 -12.09 -1.14 -3.95
CA LYS A 41 -13.46 -0.73 -3.65
C LYS A 41 -14.12 -0.05 -4.85
N GLY A 42 -13.41 0.91 -5.48
CA GLY A 42 -13.91 1.61 -6.66
C GLY A 42 -14.22 0.66 -7.82
N ILE A 43 -13.33 -0.29 -8.09
CA ILE A 43 -13.52 -1.34 -9.10
C ILE A 43 -14.80 -2.14 -8.83
N VAL A 44 -14.99 -2.60 -7.60
CA VAL A 44 -16.14 -3.45 -7.22
C VAL A 44 -17.46 -2.66 -7.20
N THR A 45 -17.43 -1.41 -6.74
CA THR A 45 -18.64 -0.57 -6.68
C THR A 45 -18.91 0.19 -7.97
N LYS A 46 -18.00 0.13 -8.94
CA LYS A 46 -18.02 0.92 -10.20
C LYS A 46 -18.05 2.44 -9.93
N GLU A 47 -17.49 2.87 -8.80
CA GLU A 47 -17.42 4.28 -8.42
C GLU A 47 -15.98 4.80 -8.50
N THR A 48 -15.72 5.75 -9.38
CA THR A 48 -14.44 6.45 -9.43
C THR A 48 -14.41 7.57 -8.38
N LYS A 49 -13.41 7.53 -7.50
CA LYS A 49 -13.12 8.63 -6.55
C LYS A 49 -11.73 9.17 -6.80
N PRO A 50 -11.49 10.49 -6.61
CA PRO A 50 -10.14 11.05 -6.71
C PRO A 50 -9.17 10.36 -5.73
N PHE A 51 -7.91 10.27 -6.15
CA PHE A 51 -6.84 9.84 -5.25
C PHE A 51 -6.72 10.80 -4.08
N ASN A 52 -6.64 10.26 -2.87
CA ASN A 52 -6.49 11.04 -1.65
C ASN A 52 -5.52 10.34 -0.71
N GLU A 53 -4.34 10.93 -0.56
CA GLU A 53 -3.28 10.44 0.31
C GLU A 53 -3.36 11.19 1.65
N GLY A 54 -3.59 10.46 2.75
CA GLY A 54 -3.38 10.99 4.08
C GLY A 54 -4.51 11.86 4.66
N GLU A 55 -5.77 11.47 4.50
CA GLU A 55 -6.89 12.11 5.24
C GLU A 55 -6.74 11.98 6.76
N GLU A 56 -6.17 10.88 7.24
CA GLU A 56 -6.04 10.57 8.66
C GLU A 56 -4.59 10.77 9.11
N LYS A 57 -4.38 11.72 10.03
CA LYS A 57 -3.04 11.97 10.54
C LYS A 57 -2.68 10.94 11.62
N MET A 58 -1.99 9.90 11.23
CA MET A 58 -1.42 8.91 12.15
C MET A 58 -0.07 9.41 12.70
N VAL A 59 0.11 9.34 14.00
CA VAL A 59 1.29 9.85 14.72
C VAL A 59 2.06 8.77 15.48
N PHE A 60 1.52 7.54 15.52
CA PHE A 60 2.15 6.37 16.12
C PHE A 60 2.17 5.22 15.12
N LYS A 61 3.26 4.49 15.06
CA LYS A 61 3.43 3.30 14.21
C LYS A 61 2.35 2.22 14.47
N ALA A 62 1.89 2.11 15.70
CA ALA A 62 0.80 1.19 16.06
C ALA A 62 -0.48 1.47 15.26
N GLN A 63 -0.80 2.73 14.97
CA GLN A 63 -1.96 3.11 14.14
C GLN A 63 -1.79 2.64 12.68
N TYR A 64 -0.57 2.69 12.14
CA TYR A 64 -0.27 2.16 10.81
C TYR A 64 -0.43 0.64 10.74
N LEU A 65 0.02 -0.08 11.77
CA LEU A 65 -0.14 -1.54 11.85
C LEU A 65 -1.63 -1.93 11.93
N GLU A 66 -2.40 -1.25 12.78
CA GLU A 66 -3.85 -1.47 12.86
C GLU A 66 -4.55 -1.16 11.54
N LYS A 67 -4.22 -0.03 10.91
CA LYS A 67 -4.78 0.36 9.62
C LYS A 67 -4.41 -0.64 8.51
N TRP A 68 -3.19 -1.16 8.54
CA TRP A 68 -2.74 -2.19 7.60
C TRP A 68 -3.53 -3.50 7.76
N ASP A 69 -3.78 -3.91 9.00
CA ASP A 69 -4.58 -5.11 9.28
C ASP A 69 -6.03 -4.92 8.80
N GLN A 70 -6.65 -3.78 9.06
CA GLN A 70 -7.97 -3.41 8.53
C GLN A 70 -7.99 -3.39 6.99
N ALA A 71 -6.95 -2.81 6.37
CA ALA A 71 -6.83 -2.78 4.92
C ALA A 71 -6.76 -4.18 4.31
N THR A 72 -6.05 -5.11 4.96
CA THR A 72 -5.98 -6.52 4.53
C THR A 72 -7.36 -7.18 4.54
N GLU A 73 -8.16 -6.97 5.59
CA GLU A 73 -9.52 -7.48 5.68
C GLU A 73 -10.43 -6.89 4.59
N GLU A 74 -10.32 -5.59 4.34
CA GLU A 74 -11.09 -4.92 3.29
C GLU A 74 -10.71 -5.39 1.88
N ILE A 75 -9.41 -5.57 1.61
CA ILE A 75 -8.93 -6.12 0.33
C ILE A 75 -9.55 -7.50 0.10
N ASN A 76 -9.48 -8.40 1.08
CA ASN A 76 -10.06 -9.73 0.97
C ASN A 76 -11.56 -9.67 0.69
N LYS A 77 -12.31 -8.84 1.41
CA LYS A 77 -13.75 -8.64 1.23
C LYS A 77 -14.14 -8.14 -0.16
N TYR A 78 -13.35 -7.24 -0.76
CA TYR A 78 -13.61 -6.76 -2.12
C TYR A 78 -13.11 -7.73 -3.18
N TRP A 79 -11.98 -8.40 -2.93
CA TRP A 79 -11.44 -9.43 -3.82
C TRP A 79 -12.44 -10.57 -4.07
N GLU A 80 -13.10 -11.06 -3.03
CA GLU A 80 -14.12 -12.11 -3.12
C GLU A 80 -15.34 -11.74 -3.99
N LYS A 81 -15.52 -10.47 -4.30
CA LYS A 81 -16.64 -9.97 -5.13
C LYS A 81 -16.29 -9.87 -6.61
N LEU A 82 -15.01 -10.03 -6.98
CA LEU A 82 -14.60 -9.99 -8.37
C LEU A 82 -14.84 -11.34 -9.03
N SER A 83 -15.49 -11.29 -10.19
CA SER A 83 -15.57 -12.41 -11.13
C SER A 83 -14.36 -12.41 -12.08
N ILE A 84 -14.15 -13.50 -12.80
CA ILE A 84 -13.06 -13.58 -13.78
C ILE A 84 -13.29 -12.63 -14.97
N GLU A 85 -14.54 -12.35 -15.30
CA GLU A 85 -14.95 -11.44 -16.34
C GLU A 85 -14.59 -9.99 -16.03
N ASP A 86 -14.68 -9.59 -14.74
CA ASP A 86 -14.35 -8.24 -14.29
C ASP A 86 -12.91 -7.84 -14.60
N PHE A 87 -11.98 -8.79 -14.64
CA PHE A 87 -10.55 -8.49 -14.88
C PHE A 87 -10.28 -7.86 -16.26
N ASN A 88 -11.15 -8.12 -17.25
CA ASN A 88 -11.03 -7.57 -18.59
C ASN A 88 -11.82 -6.27 -18.79
N GLU A 89 -12.68 -5.91 -17.83
CA GLU A 89 -13.40 -4.64 -17.89
C GLU A 89 -12.45 -3.46 -17.70
N THR A 90 -12.76 -2.34 -18.35
CA THR A 90 -12.01 -1.10 -18.16
C THR A 90 -12.57 -0.33 -16.97
N PHE A 91 -11.67 0.14 -16.12
CA PHE A 91 -12.00 1.00 -14.99
C PHE A 91 -11.07 2.21 -14.93
N ASN A 92 -11.65 3.41 -14.75
CA ASN A 92 -10.88 4.64 -14.58
C ASN A 92 -10.51 4.83 -13.10
N LEU A 93 -9.32 4.34 -12.75
CA LEU A 93 -8.79 4.43 -11.40
C LEU A 93 -8.47 5.88 -11.05
N PHE A 94 -9.03 6.37 -9.96
CA PHE A 94 -8.86 7.72 -9.42
C PHE A 94 -9.21 8.87 -10.40
N GLY A 95 -9.92 8.57 -11.51
CA GLY A 95 -10.20 9.54 -12.55
C GLY A 95 -9.00 9.89 -13.44
N GLN A 96 -7.91 9.13 -13.35
CA GLN A 96 -6.63 9.42 -14.04
C GLN A 96 -6.10 8.26 -14.88
N TYR A 97 -6.42 7.01 -14.50
CA TYR A 97 -5.82 5.82 -15.09
C TYR A 97 -6.90 4.90 -15.61
N GLU A 98 -7.20 5.00 -16.91
CA GLU A 98 -8.20 4.18 -17.58
C GLU A 98 -7.56 2.94 -18.20
N PHE A 99 -7.62 1.82 -17.48
CA PHE A 99 -7.02 0.54 -17.87
C PHE A 99 -7.93 -0.64 -17.53
N PRO A 100 -7.70 -1.82 -18.14
CA PRO A 100 -8.30 -3.06 -17.68
C PRO A 100 -8.06 -3.27 -16.17
N VAL A 101 -9.08 -3.81 -15.49
CA VAL A 101 -9.02 -4.05 -14.03
C VAL A 101 -7.78 -4.84 -13.62
N ILE A 102 -7.37 -5.84 -14.42
CA ILE A 102 -6.16 -6.61 -14.14
C ILE A 102 -4.91 -5.72 -14.09
N GLN A 103 -4.80 -4.72 -14.96
CA GLN A 103 -3.66 -3.80 -14.97
C GLN A 103 -3.70 -2.85 -13.76
N ASN A 104 -4.88 -2.39 -13.35
CA ASN A 104 -5.03 -1.62 -12.13
C ASN A 104 -4.61 -2.43 -10.88
N ILE A 105 -4.98 -3.71 -10.83
CA ILE A 105 -4.58 -4.61 -9.73
C ILE A 105 -3.07 -4.86 -9.73
N LEU A 106 -2.47 -5.09 -10.91
CA LEU A 106 -1.02 -5.21 -11.02
C LEU A 106 -0.30 -3.95 -10.55
N TYR A 107 -0.83 -2.77 -10.86
CA TYR A 107 -0.31 -1.51 -10.34
C TYR A 107 -0.33 -1.47 -8.80
N PHE A 108 -1.39 -1.95 -8.13
CA PHE A 108 -1.43 -1.99 -6.67
C PHE A 108 -0.30 -2.87 -6.11
N ILE A 109 -0.06 -4.02 -6.74
CA ILE A 109 1.00 -4.96 -6.36
C ILE A 109 2.39 -4.34 -6.60
N ASP A 110 2.60 -3.77 -7.78
CA ASP A 110 3.88 -3.17 -8.16
C ASP A 110 4.23 -1.98 -7.26
N ASN A 111 3.24 -1.15 -6.93
CA ASN A 111 3.41 -0.03 -6.00
C ASN A 111 3.80 -0.53 -4.60
N GLU A 112 3.13 -1.57 -4.07
CA GLU A 112 3.52 -2.16 -2.79
C GLU A 112 4.92 -2.76 -2.84
N VAL A 113 5.27 -3.51 -3.88
CA VAL A 113 6.61 -4.10 -4.05
C VAL A 113 7.67 -3.01 -4.13
N HIS A 114 7.41 -1.93 -4.89
CA HIS A 114 8.32 -0.80 -5.03
C HIS A 114 8.61 -0.11 -3.69
N HIS A 115 7.59 0.28 -2.95
CA HIS A 115 7.77 0.98 -1.67
C HIS A 115 8.27 0.06 -0.56
N ARG A 116 7.85 -1.19 -0.53
CA ARG A 116 8.43 -2.19 0.38
C ARG A 116 9.92 -2.37 0.12
N GLY A 117 10.34 -2.42 -1.15
CA GLY A 117 11.76 -2.47 -1.50
C GLY A 117 12.56 -1.29 -0.95
N GLN A 118 12.02 -0.08 -1.00
CA GLN A 118 12.60 1.10 -0.35
C GLN A 118 12.70 0.92 1.17
N GLY A 119 11.67 0.39 1.82
CA GLY A 119 11.68 0.06 3.24
C GLY A 119 12.80 -0.94 3.62
N TYR A 120 13.08 -1.94 2.77
CA TYR A 120 14.20 -2.87 2.95
C TYR A 120 15.55 -2.15 2.93
N VAL A 121 15.73 -1.21 2.01
CA VAL A 121 16.96 -0.39 1.95
C VAL A 121 17.12 0.46 3.20
N TYR A 122 16.03 1.08 3.67
CA TYR A 122 16.05 1.90 4.89
C TYR A 122 16.39 1.06 6.13
N LEU A 123 15.78 -0.11 6.31
CA LEU A 123 16.10 -1.00 7.43
C LEU A 123 17.57 -1.39 7.43
N ARG A 124 18.12 -1.76 6.26
CA ARG A 124 19.56 -2.09 6.15
C ARG A 124 20.47 -0.89 6.47
N ALA A 125 20.10 0.31 6.07
CA ALA A 125 20.83 1.53 6.40
C ALA A 125 20.78 1.84 7.93
N LEU A 126 19.73 1.38 8.61
CA LEU A 126 19.59 1.43 10.07
C LEU A 126 20.25 0.23 10.77
N ASN A 127 20.98 -0.64 10.05
CA ASN A 127 21.56 -1.89 10.54
C ASN A 127 20.51 -2.89 11.09
N ILE A 128 19.30 -2.85 10.55
CA ILE A 128 18.21 -3.78 10.88
C ILE A 128 18.05 -4.74 9.68
N GLU A 129 18.03 -6.04 9.96
CA GLU A 129 17.81 -7.05 8.95
C GLU A 129 16.32 -7.11 8.57
N PRO A 130 15.94 -6.83 7.30
CA PRO A 130 14.56 -6.98 6.86
C PRO A 130 14.19 -8.47 6.74
N PRO A 131 12.89 -8.82 6.74
CA PRO A 131 12.46 -10.19 6.54
C PRO A 131 12.89 -10.68 5.15
N PHE A 132 13.12 -11.98 4.99
CA PHE A 132 13.41 -12.51 3.67
C PHE A 132 12.22 -12.33 2.73
N PHE A 133 12.47 -11.82 1.51
CA PHE A 133 11.40 -11.42 0.59
C PHE A 133 10.54 -12.61 0.10
N TRP A 134 11.04 -13.84 0.20
CA TRP A 134 10.33 -15.07 -0.16
C TRP A 134 9.46 -15.65 0.96
N GLU A 135 9.55 -15.12 2.18
CA GLU A 135 8.70 -15.52 3.31
C GLU A 135 7.34 -14.84 3.21
N ARG A 136 6.36 -15.56 2.73
CA ARG A 136 4.98 -15.08 2.58
C ARG A 136 4.05 -15.75 3.57
#